data_698ef8a9c7910d08d91699889a7d4a10
#
_entry.id   698ef8a9c7910d08d91699889a7d4a10
#
_cell.length_a   1.000
_cell.length_b   1.000
_cell.length_c   1.000
_cell.angle_alpha   90.00
_cell.angle_beta   90.00
_cell.angle_gamma   90.00
#
_symmetry.space_group_name_H-M   'P 1'
#
loop_
_entity.id
_entity.type
_entity.pdbx_description
1 polymer ?
#
loop_
_entity_poly.entity_id
_entity_poly.type
_entity_poly.pdbx_seq_one_letter_code
_entity_poly.pdbx_strand_id
1 'polypeptide(L)'
;HRAMQEIQRECDDQVAWFKAHDKLIEAQRIAERTNYDMEMLTEVGFCKGIENYSRVLSGRAPGSCPTTLLDYFPKDFLMIIDESHVTVPQVRGMSGGDRARKTNLVNFGFRLPSAYDNRPLNFTEFDSKINQVIYVSATPAEYERTRSGQIVEQVIRPTGLLDPIVE
;
A
#
# COMPACT_ATOMS: atom_id res chain seq x y z
N HIS A 1 -6.62 -22.45 -8.78
CA HIS A 1 -5.70 -23.63 -8.74
C HIS A 1 -4.24 -23.23 -8.99
N ARG A 2 -3.91 -22.52 -10.08
CA ARG A 2 -2.54 -22.06 -10.38
C ARG A 2 -1.94 -21.21 -9.27
N ALA A 3 -2.70 -20.23 -8.75
CA ALA A 3 -2.24 -19.36 -7.68
C ALA A 3 -1.87 -20.13 -6.40
N MET A 4 -2.68 -21.15 -6.04
CA MET A 4 -2.40 -22.00 -4.88
C MET A 4 -1.08 -22.76 -5.02
N GLN A 5 -0.79 -23.28 -6.22
CA GLN A 5 0.47 -23.95 -6.48
C GLN A 5 1.67 -23.00 -6.43
N GLU A 6 1.49 -21.75 -6.86
CA GLU A 6 2.55 -20.72 -6.79
C GLU A 6 2.83 -20.32 -5.33
N ILE A 7 1.78 -20.11 -4.52
CA ILE A 7 1.92 -19.81 -3.09
C ILE A 7 2.61 -20.96 -2.36
N GLN A 8 2.23 -22.22 -2.66
CA GLN A 8 2.85 -23.38 -2.03
C GLN A 8 4.33 -23.49 -2.37
N ARG A 9 4.72 -23.30 -3.63
CA ARG A 9 6.13 -23.29 -4.03
C ARG A 9 6.92 -22.19 -3.30
N GLU A 10 6.38 -20.98 -3.25
CA GLU A 10 7.02 -19.87 -2.54
C GLU A 10 7.19 -20.20 -1.03
N CYS A 11 6.21 -20.88 -0.44
CA CYS A 11 6.30 -21.35 0.94
C CYS A 11 7.42 -22.39 1.12
N ASP A 12 7.47 -23.39 0.24
CA ASP A 12 8.48 -24.44 0.31
C ASP A 12 9.90 -23.87 0.15
N ASP A 13 10.08 -22.94 -0.79
CA ASP A 13 11.35 -22.23 -1.00
C ASP A 13 11.75 -21.42 0.23
N GLN A 14 10.79 -20.70 0.84
CA GLN A 14 11.06 -19.89 2.03
C GLN A 14 11.37 -20.75 3.26
N VAL A 15 10.68 -21.86 3.43
CA VAL A 15 10.96 -22.85 4.49
C VAL A 15 12.36 -23.44 4.32
N ALA A 16 12.74 -23.81 3.10
CA ALA A 16 14.08 -24.30 2.81
C ALA A 16 15.14 -23.25 3.13
N TRP A 17 14.90 -22.00 2.74
CA TRP A 17 15.80 -20.88 3.04
C TRP A 17 15.98 -20.66 4.54
N PHE A 18 14.87 -20.65 5.32
CA PHE A 18 14.95 -20.50 6.77
C PHE A 18 15.73 -21.64 7.43
N LYS A 19 15.47 -22.90 7.01
CA LYS A 19 16.21 -24.05 7.55
C LYS A 19 17.72 -23.98 7.25
N ALA A 20 18.09 -23.54 6.05
CA ALA A 20 19.49 -23.37 5.66
C ALA A 20 20.22 -22.26 6.44
N HIS A 21 19.46 -21.37 7.10
CA HIS A 21 19.99 -20.27 7.92
C HIS A 21 19.72 -20.47 9.43
N ASP A 22 19.50 -21.70 9.86
CA ASP A 22 19.23 -22.07 11.26
C ASP A 22 18.02 -21.35 11.93
N LYS A 23 17.06 -20.90 11.11
CA LYS A 23 15.83 -20.24 11.53
C LYS A 23 14.65 -21.20 11.57
N LEU A 24 14.74 -22.20 12.45
CA LEU A 24 13.77 -23.30 12.51
C LEU A 24 12.37 -22.85 12.96
N ILE A 25 12.29 -21.87 13.86
CA ILE A 25 11.02 -21.34 14.37
C ILE A 25 10.31 -20.57 13.25
N GLU A 26 11.03 -19.77 12.49
CA GLU A 26 10.48 -19.03 11.34
C GLU A 26 10.03 -19.98 10.24
N ALA A 27 10.79 -21.05 9.98
CA ALA A 27 10.44 -22.09 9.02
C ALA A 27 9.12 -22.79 9.42
N GLN A 28 8.98 -23.19 10.68
CA GLN A 28 7.75 -23.81 11.17
C GLN A 28 6.56 -22.84 11.08
N ARG A 29 6.75 -21.62 11.55
CA ARG A 29 5.70 -20.57 11.58
C ARG A 29 5.14 -20.27 10.19
N ILE A 30 6.01 -20.06 9.21
CA ILE A 30 5.56 -19.76 7.85
C ILE A 30 4.86 -20.95 7.20
N ALA A 31 5.36 -22.17 7.43
CA ALA A 31 4.74 -23.40 6.92
C ALA A 31 3.34 -23.59 7.50
N GLU A 32 3.19 -23.55 8.83
CA GLU A 32 1.90 -23.71 9.51
C GLU A 32 0.89 -22.64 9.03
N ARG A 33 1.33 -21.39 9.00
CA ARG A 33 0.47 -20.28 8.58
C ARG A 33 0.01 -20.43 7.14
N THR A 34 0.93 -20.70 6.22
CA THR A 34 0.59 -20.80 4.80
C THR A 34 -0.28 -22.03 4.53
N ASN A 35 0.01 -23.17 5.13
CA ASN A 35 -0.82 -24.38 4.96
C ASN A 35 -2.25 -24.16 5.45
N TYR A 36 -2.42 -23.53 6.63
CA TYR A 36 -3.73 -23.15 7.13
C TYR A 36 -4.47 -22.19 6.20
N ASP A 37 -3.80 -21.14 5.72
CA ASP A 37 -4.39 -20.20 4.79
C ASP A 37 -4.80 -20.86 3.45
N MET A 38 -4.00 -21.84 2.96
CA MET A 38 -4.32 -22.59 1.75
C MET A 38 -5.52 -23.52 1.94
N GLU A 39 -5.62 -24.18 3.09
CA GLU A 39 -6.79 -24.98 3.45
C GLU A 39 -8.06 -24.12 3.49
N MET A 40 -8.01 -23.00 4.19
CA MET A 40 -9.13 -22.04 4.27
C MET A 40 -9.53 -21.50 2.90
N LEU A 41 -8.58 -21.18 2.02
CA LEU A 41 -8.87 -20.74 0.66
C LEU A 41 -9.52 -21.83 -0.19
N THR A 42 -9.17 -23.10 0.05
CA THR A 42 -9.72 -24.24 -0.69
C THR A 42 -11.13 -24.57 -0.22
N GLU A 43 -11.35 -24.65 1.09
CA GLU A 43 -12.61 -25.11 1.69
C GLU A 43 -13.66 -24.00 1.79
N VAL A 44 -13.23 -22.78 2.12
CA VAL A 44 -14.12 -21.65 2.42
C VAL A 44 -14.08 -20.56 1.33
N GLY A 45 -13.02 -20.54 0.52
CA GLY A 45 -12.78 -19.48 -0.48
C GLY A 45 -12.23 -18.17 0.11
N PHE A 46 -11.87 -18.15 1.39
CA PHE A 46 -11.37 -16.97 2.09
C PHE A 46 -10.40 -17.36 3.21
N CYS A 47 -9.37 -16.56 3.44
CA CYS A 47 -8.54 -16.63 4.63
C CYS A 47 -8.27 -15.22 5.22
N LYS A 48 -7.98 -15.15 6.51
CA LYS A 48 -7.63 -13.89 7.16
C LYS A 48 -6.26 -13.42 6.67
N GLY A 49 -6.20 -12.24 6.05
CA GLY A 49 -4.98 -11.70 5.47
C GLY A 49 -4.75 -12.14 4.01
N ILE A 50 -5.82 -12.51 3.31
CA ILE A 50 -5.81 -12.89 1.89
C ILE A 50 -5.11 -11.84 1.01
N GLU A 51 -5.14 -10.58 1.41
CA GLU A 51 -4.48 -9.48 0.72
C GLU A 51 -2.95 -9.69 0.60
N ASN A 52 -2.33 -10.45 1.51
CA ASN A 52 -0.90 -10.76 1.44
C ASN A 52 -0.54 -11.68 0.26
N TYR A 53 -1.52 -12.38 -0.29
CA TYR A 53 -1.40 -13.21 -1.49
C TYR A 53 -1.88 -12.50 -2.76
N SER A 54 -2.25 -11.21 -2.68
CA SER A 54 -2.91 -10.46 -3.77
C SER A 54 -2.12 -10.45 -5.07
N ARG A 55 -0.78 -10.38 -5.03
CA ARG A 55 0.07 -10.46 -6.22
C ARG A 55 -0.15 -11.77 -6.97
N VAL A 56 -0.07 -12.88 -6.25
CA VAL A 56 -0.19 -14.23 -6.84
C VAL A 56 -1.62 -14.47 -7.29
N LEU A 57 -2.61 -14.12 -6.47
CA LEU A 57 -4.03 -14.29 -6.80
C LEU A 57 -4.45 -13.49 -8.04
N SER A 58 -3.89 -12.30 -8.24
CA SER A 58 -4.15 -11.45 -9.41
C SER A 58 -3.25 -11.78 -10.62
N GLY A 59 -2.32 -12.72 -10.50
CA GLY A 59 -1.40 -13.12 -11.57
C GLY A 59 -0.39 -12.04 -11.97
N ARG A 60 -0.12 -11.05 -11.08
CA ARG A 60 0.84 -9.97 -11.34
C ARG A 60 2.26 -10.46 -11.20
N ALA A 61 3.18 -9.85 -11.99
CA ALA A 61 4.60 -10.11 -11.86
C ALA A 61 5.16 -9.59 -10.52
N PRO A 62 6.19 -10.22 -9.94
CA PRO A 62 6.87 -9.72 -8.76
C PRO A 62 7.34 -8.27 -8.94
N GLY A 63 7.15 -7.44 -7.91
CA GLY A 63 7.52 -6.02 -7.91
C GLY A 63 6.61 -5.09 -8.71
N SER A 64 5.58 -5.63 -9.38
CA SER A 64 4.65 -4.81 -10.17
C SER A 64 3.84 -3.85 -9.31
N CYS A 65 3.42 -2.73 -9.92
CA CYS A 65 2.53 -1.76 -9.30
C CYS A 65 1.22 -2.43 -8.88
N PRO A 66 0.77 -2.27 -7.63
CA PRO A 66 -0.52 -2.78 -7.20
C PRO A 66 -1.69 -2.02 -7.85
N THR A 67 -2.80 -2.72 -8.05
CA THR A 67 -4.06 -2.08 -8.43
C THR A 67 -4.64 -1.34 -7.24
N THR A 68 -5.08 -0.12 -7.45
CA THR A 68 -5.65 0.76 -6.44
C THR A 68 -7.01 1.29 -6.88
N LEU A 69 -7.71 1.98 -5.99
CA LEU A 69 -8.99 2.63 -6.32
C LEU A 69 -8.85 3.58 -7.53
N LEU A 70 -7.69 4.22 -7.69
CA LEU A 70 -7.44 5.14 -8.82
C LEU A 70 -7.52 4.46 -10.19
N ASP A 71 -7.28 3.15 -10.25
CA ASP A 71 -7.36 2.38 -11.51
C ASP A 71 -8.78 2.13 -12.00
N TYR A 72 -9.79 2.40 -11.18
CA TYR A 72 -11.22 2.26 -11.52
C TYR A 72 -11.83 3.56 -12.06
N PHE A 73 -11.13 4.68 -11.96
CA PHE A 73 -11.59 5.95 -12.54
C PHE A 73 -11.26 6.04 -14.04
N PRO A 74 -12.04 6.84 -14.81
CA PRO A 74 -11.64 7.22 -16.17
C PRO A 74 -10.26 7.88 -16.18
N LYS A 75 -9.53 7.79 -17.30
CA LYS A 75 -8.19 8.37 -17.39
C LYS A 75 -8.15 9.89 -17.23
N ASP A 76 -9.26 10.56 -17.54
CA ASP A 76 -9.43 12.02 -17.51
C ASP A 76 -10.10 12.53 -16.21
N PHE A 77 -10.03 11.76 -15.12
CA PHE A 77 -10.60 12.18 -13.85
C PHE A 77 -9.88 13.40 -13.26
N LEU A 78 -10.64 14.18 -12.50
CA LEU A 78 -10.13 15.26 -11.66
C LEU A 78 -9.91 14.76 -10.24
N MET A 79 -8.70 14.90 -9.72
CA MET A 79 -8.37 14.62 -8.34
C MET A 79 -8.42 15.90 -7.51
N ILE A 80 -9.07 15.86 -6.37
CA ILE A 80 -9.05 16.95 -5.40
C ILE A 80 -8.36 16.42 -4.13
N ILE A 81 -7.26 17.06 -3.73
CA ILE A 81 -6.49 16.68 -2.55
C ILE A 81 -6.70 17.76 -1.50
N ASP A 82 -7.51 17.42 -0.50
CA ASP A 82 -7.74 18.29 0.64
C ASP A 82 -6.60 18.20 1.66
N GLU A 83 -6.35 19.30 2.38
CA GLU A 83 -5.20 19.44 3.30
C GLU A 83 -3.90 18.91 2.66
N SER A 84 -3.65 19.33 1.45
CA SER A 84 -2.59 18.76 0.61
C SER A 84 -1.20 18.86 1.23
N HIS A 85 -0.93 19.91 2.01
CA HIS A 85 0.33 20.08 2.75
C HIS A 85 0.61 18.98 3.78
N VAL A 86 -0.43 18.24 4.21
CA VAL A 86 -0.34 17.04 5.07
C VAL A 86 -0.49 15.76 4.25
N THR A 87 -1.49 15.72 3.37
CA THR A 87 -1.85 14.53 2.59
C THR A 87 -0.72 14.09 1.65
N VAL A 88 -0.09 15.02 0.93
CA VAL A 88 0.99 14.69 -0.02
C VAL A 88 2.22 14.09 0.68
N PRO A 89 2.73 14.66 1.79
CA PRO A 89 3.81 14.01 2.57
C PRO A 89 3.43 12.64 3.12
N GLN A 90 2.19 12.44 3.56
CA GLN A 90 1.70 11.13 4.02
C GLN A 90 1.74 10.09 2.90
N VAL A 91 1.21 10.42 1.73
CA VAL A 91 1.27 9.52 0.56
C VAL A 91 2.71 9.19 0.20
N ARG A 92 3.62 10.16 0.27
CA ARG A 92 5.05 9.97 0.00
C ARG A 92 5.71 9.00 0.98
N GLY A 93 5.32 9.04 2.25
CA GLY A 93 5.87 8.18 3.32
C GLY A 93 5.29 6.76 3.38
N MET A 94 4.09 6.54 2.85
CA MET A 94 3.33 5.28 3.03
C MET A 94 4.10 4.04 2.58
N SER A 95 4.71 4.06 1.40
CA SER A 95 5.39 2.88 0.84
C SER A 95 6.63 2.48 1.66
N GLY A 96 7.37 3.46 2.17
CA GLY A 96 8.55 3.22 3.02
C GLY A 96 8.18 2.59 4.35
N GLY A 97 7.16 3.13 5.02
CA GLY A 97 6.64 2.60 6.28
C GLY A 97 6.09 1.17 6.15
N ASP A 98 5.32 0.91 5.09
CA ASP A 98 4.81 -0.44 4.81
C ASP A 98 5.95 -1.43 4.53
N ARG A 99 6.95 -1.03 3.75
CA ARG A 99 8.13 -1.85 3.45
C ARG A 99 8.88 -2.23 4.71
N ALA A 100 9.14 -1.28 5.60
CA ALA A 100 9.85 -1.52 6.87
C ALA A 100 9.09 -2.52 7.75
N ARG A 101 7.76 -2.35 7.90
CA ARG A 101 6.90 -3.28 8.63
C ARG A 101 6.95 -4.69 8.03
N LYS A 102 6.81 -4.83 6.71
CA LYS A 102 6.81 -6.13 6.02
C LYS A 102 8.15 -6.83 6.08
N THR A 103 9.25 -6.08 6.08
CA THR A 103 10.59 -6.65 6.26
C THR A 103 10.68 -7.46 7.54
N ASN A 104 10.16 -6.95 8.66
CA ASN A 104 10.09 -7.70 9.89
C ASN A 104 9.18 -8.92 9.78
N LEU A 105 7.98 -8.77 9.17
CA LEU A 105 7.05 -9.88 9.03
C LEU A 105 7.60 -11.04 8.18
N VAL A 106 8.32 -10.73 7.11
CA VAL A 106 8.96 -11.73 6.25
C VAL A 106 10.17 -12.35 6.94
N ASN A 107 11.06 -11.55 7.51
CA ASN A 107 12.28 -12.01 8.17
C ASN A 107 12.02 -12.92 9.38
N PHE A 108 10.88 -12.76 10.03
CA PHE A 108 10.47 -13.57 11.18
C PHE A 108 9.42 -14.65 10.86
N GLY A 109 9.20 -14.94 9.57
CA GLY A 109 8.32 -16.04 9.13
C GLY A 109 6.82 -15.82 9.36
N PHE A 110 6.36 -14.57 9.43
CA PHE A 110 4.94 -14.25 9.55
C PHE A 110 4.25 -14.05 8.20
N ARG A 111 5.02 -13.76 7.13
CA ARG A 111 4.51 -13.57 5.77
C ARG A 111 5.51 -14.11 4.75
N LEU A 112 4.97 -14.52 3.59
CA LEU A 112 5.79 -14.86 2.43
C LEU A 112 6.37 -13.59 1.77
N PRO A 113 7.48 -13.69 1.03
CA PRO A 113 8.07 -12.57 0.30
C PRO A 113 7.09 -11.85 -0.64
N SER A 114 6.16 -12.56 -1.27
CA SER A 114 5.13 -11.98 -2.15
C SER A 114 4.25 -10.93 -1.45
N ALA A 115 4.17 -10.96 -0.11
CA ALA A 115 3.46 -9.95 0.67
C ALA A 115 4.03 -8.53 0.51
N TYR A 116 5.31 -8.39 0.09
CA TYR A 116 5.88 -7.09 -0.24
C TYR A 116 5.14 -6.37 -1.37
N ASP A 117 4.51 -7.12 -2.28
CA ASP A 117 3.81 -6.58 -3.44
C ASP A 117 2.35 -6.18 -3.15
N ASN A 118 1.85 -6.48 -1.95
CA ASN A 118 0.64 -5.87 -1.39
C ASN A 118 1.04 -4.61 -0.61
N ARG A 119 1.21 -3.52 -1.29
CA ARG A 119 1.77 -2.27 -0.75
C ARG A 119 1.02 -1.04 -1.25
N PRO A 120 1.11 0.09 -0.56
CA PRO A 120 0.73 1.37 -1.16
C PRO A 120 1.56 1.65 -2.43
N LEU A 121 1.03 2.50 -3.29
CA LEU A 121 1.82 3.08 -4.37
C LEU A 121 3.03 3.80 -3.78
N ASN A 122 4.18 3.70 -4.43
CA ASN A 122 5.22 4.68 -4.17
C ASN A 122 4.83 6.04 -4.77
N PHE A 123 5.54 7.10 -4.37
CA PHE A 123 5.14 8.45 -4.77
C PHE A 123 5.21 8.68 -6.29
N THR A 124 6.16 8.07 -6.98
CA THR A 124 6.28 8.17 -8.44
C THR A 124 5.12 7.46 -9.15
N GLU A 125 4.72 6.27 -8.66
CA GLU A 125 3.55 5.56 -9.16
C GLU A 125 2.26 6.35 -8.92
N PHE A 126 2.10 6.94 -7.74
CA PHE A 126 0.97 7.81 -7.41
C PHE A 126 0.92 9.03 -8.35
N ASP A 127 2.02 9.75 -8.48
CA ASP A 127 2.13 10.95 -9.32
C ASP A 127 1.82 10.63 -10.80
N SER A 128 2.24 9.47 -11.29
CA SER A 128 1.96 9.02 -12.65
C SER A 128 0.49 8.72 -12.96
N LYS A 129 -0.33 8.49 -11.93
CA LYS A 129 -1.77 8.24 -12.07
C LYS A 129 -2.61 9.52 -12.06
N ILE A 130 -2.00 10.65 -11.71
CA ILE A 130 -2.69 11.95 -11.66
C ILE A 130 -2.75 12.51 -13.10
N ASN A 131 -3.97 12.83 -13.56
CA ASN A 131 -4.17 13.56 -14.80
C ASN A 131 -4.35 15.06 -14.52
N GLN A 132 -5.40 15.41 -13.76
CA GLN A 132 -5.68 16.76 -13.32
C GLN A 132 -5.83 16.76 -11.80
N VAL A 133 -5.30 17.78 -11.14
CA VAL A 133 -5.36 17.87 -9.67
C VAL A 133 -5.62 19.28 -9.19
N ILE A 134 -6.46 19.40 -8.16
CA ILE A 134 -6.64 20.60 -7.36
C ILE A 134 -6.10 20.30 -5.95
N TYR A 135 -5.12 21.07 -5.54
CA TYR A 135 -4.62 21.05 -4.16
C TYR A 135 -5.40 22.09 -3.34
N VAL A 136 -5.98 21.65 -2.23
CA VAL A 136 -6.68 22.52 -1.27
C VAL A 136 -5.86 22.56 0.00
N SER A 137 -5.48 23.77 0.44
CA SER A 137 -4.68 23.94 1.65
C SER A 137 -4.72 25.37 2.13
N ALA A 138 -4.81 25.58 3.45
CA ALA A 138 -4.61 26.89 4.05
C ALA A 138 -3.12 27.30 4.09
N THR A 139 -2.22 26.33 4.07
CA THR A 139 -0.76 26.51 4.16
C THR A 139 -0.03 25.64 3.12
N PRO A 140 -0.19 25.93 1.82
CA PRO A 140 0.40 25.11 0.78
C PRO A 140 1.93 25.06 0.86
N ALA A 141 2.49 23.86 0.73
CA ALA A 141 3.93 23.62 0.78
C ALA A 141 4.59 23.84 -0.59
N GLU A 142 5.90 23.67 -0.64
CA GLU A 142 6.67 23.88 -1.87
C GLU A 142 6.24 22.96 -3.02
N TYR A 143 5.87 21.71 -2.69
CA TYR A 143 5.42 20.75 -3.72
C TYR A 143 4.20 21.25 -4.49
N GLU A 144 3.15 21.69 -3.77
CA GLU A 144 1.93 22.22 -4.38
C GLU A 144 2.21 23.47 -5.20
N ARG A 145 3.01 24.38 -4.66
CA ARG A 145 3.37 25.65 -5.34
C ARG A 145 4.15 25.43 -6.62
N THR A 146 5.07 24.47 -6.63
CA THR A 146 5.90 24.17 -7.82
C THR A 146 5.16 23.38 -8.88
N ARG A 147 4.14 22.62 -8.50
CA ARG A 147 3.34 21.78 -9.41
C ARG A 147 2.10 22.49 -9.95
N SER A 148 1.65 23.57 -9.31
CA SER A 148 0.46 24.32 -9.71
C SER A 148 0.76 25.29 -10.82
N GLY A 149 -0.02 25.22 -11.90
CA GLY A 149 0.00 26.22 -12.98
C GLY A 149 -0.73 27.52 -12.61
N GLN A 150 -1.63 27.45 -11.60
CA GLN A 150 -2.40 28.58 -11.12
C GLN A 150 -2.60 28.42 -9.60
N ILE A 151 -2.48 29.53 -8.86
CA ILE A 151 -2.78 29.59 -7.43
C ILE A 151 -3.91 30.61 -7.25
N VAL A 152 -4.97 30.20 -6.56
CA VAL A 152 -6.13 31.04 -6.23
C VAL A 152 -6.30 31.07 -4.74
N GLU A 153 -6.42 32.26 -4.19
CA GLU A 153 -6.73 32.45 -2.77
C GLU A 153 -8.24 32.65 -2.57
N GLN A 154 -8.80 31.92 -1.61
CA GLN A 154 -10.18 32.09 -1.18
C GLN A 154 -10.19 32.47 0.29
N VAL A 155 -10.43 33.75 0.56
CA VAL A 155 -10.50 34.31 1.91
C VAL A 155 -11.95 34.71 2.20
N ILE A 156 -12.77 33.70 2.56
CA ILE A 156 -14.19 33.90 2.87
C ILE A 156 -14.49 33.27 4.24
N ARG A 157 -15.08 34.06 5.12
CA ARG A 157 -15.59 33.58 6.41
C ARG A 157 -17.09 33.89 6.50
N PRO A 158 -17.96 33.12 5.86
CA PRO A 158 -19.39 33.44 5.70
C PRO A 158 -20.15 33.43 7.02
N THR A 159 -19.67 32.77 8.06
CA THR A 159 -20.35 32.65 9.36
C THR A 159 -20.12 33.85 10.28
N GLY A 160 -19.19 34.76 9.98
CA GLY A 160 -18.84 35.85 10.84
C GLY A 160 -18.26 35.47 12.21
N LEU A 161 -17.97 34.17 12.42
CA LEU A 161 -17.34 33.69 13.65
C LEU A 161 -15.89 34.18 13.74
N LEU A 162 -15.54 34.78 14.86
CA LEU A 162 -14.14 35.14 15.15
C LEU A 162 -13.34 33.92 15.59
N ASP A 163 -12.03 34.00 15.41
CA ASP A 163 -11.14 32.98 15.96
C ASP A 163 -11.25 32.96 17.50
N PRO A 164 -11.12 31.77 18.12
CA PRO A 164 -11.09 31.70 19.57
C PRO A 164 -9.89 32.47 20.12
N ILE A 165 -10.12 33.17 21.25
CA ILE A 165 -9.03 33.80 21.98
C ILE A 165 -8.21 32.66 22.61
N VAL A 166 -6.93 32.58 22.29
CA VAL A 166 -5.99 31.66 22.91
C VAL A 166 -5.25 32.42 24.00
N GLU A 167 -5.48 32.04 25.26
CA GLU A 167 -4.74 32.54 26.43
C GLU A 167 -3.42 31.77 26.63
#